data_3d3149c4f05c7efac86a3d20af23b309
#
_entry.id   3d3149c4f05c7efac86a3d20af23b309
#
_cell.length_a   1.000
_cell.length_b   1.000
_cell.length_c   1.000
_cell.angle_alpha   90.00
_cell.angle_beta   90.00
_cell.angle_gamma   90.00
#
_symmetry.space_group_name_H-M   'P 1'
#
loop_
_entity.id
_entity.type
_entity.pdbx_description
1 polymer ?
#
loop_
_entity_poly.entity_id
_entity_poly.type
_entity_poly.pdbx_seq_one_letter_code
_entity_poly.pdbx_strand_id
1 'polypeptide(L)'
;SDFIKELQKEFRILSNPKQHTFPAPAPKETIDYVAAFKQNDKGFAVVSSEVVNEPVASDHRPIVVELRTAEKADKIFRMKPYLQNPVGNGITVMWETTVPAYCWVEYGTDTTQLKRARTIVDGQVVCNNYLHKIRIDGLQPGQKYYYRVCSQEILLYQAYKKVFGNTAQSAFSEFTLPATDTDSFTAVVFNDLHQHTQTFRSLCQQIKNVNYDFVVFNGD
;
A
#
# COMPACT_ATOMS: atom_id res chain seq x y z
N SER A 1 38.40 -4.93 6.37
CA SER A 1 39.31 -6.01 5.92
C SER A 1 38.90 -6.43 4.50
N ASP A 2 39.81 -7.02 3.74
CA ASP A 2 39.56 -7.48 2.37
C ASP A 2 38.52 -8.61 2.35
N PHE A 3 38.43 -9.40 3.41
CA PHE A 3 37.38 -10.40 3.59
C PHE A 3 35.96 -9.82 3.50
N ILE A 4 35.69 -8.68 4.15
CA ILE A 4 34.36 -8.03 4.10
C ILE A 4 34.04 -7.54 2.69
N LYS A 5 35.02 -7.02 1.96
CA LYS A 5 34.83 -6.59 0.56
C LYS A 5 34.49 -7.79 -0.33
N GLU A 6 35.14 -8.92 -0.10
CA GLU A 6 34.84 -10.16 -0.83
C GLU A 6 33.44 -10.69 -0.49
N LEU A 7 33.09 -10.75 0.79
CA LEU A 7 31.75 -11.14 1.23
C LEU A 7 30.67 -10.24 0.64
N GLN A 8 30.91 -8.94 0.55
CA GLN A 8 29.96 -7.96 -0.03
C GLN A 8 29.75 -8.11 -1.55
N LYS A 9 30.52 -8.91 -2.27
CA LYS A 9 30.23 -9.20 -3.67
C LYS A 9 28.94 -10.01 -3.83
N GLU A 10 28.72 -11.00 -2.97
CA GLU A 10 27.59 -11.91 -3.02
C GLU A 10 26.51 -11.64 -1.96
N PHE A 11 26.89 -11.04 -0.84
CA PHE A 11 26.02 -10.80 0.30
C PHE A 11 25.81 -9.31 0.58
N ARG A 12 24.62 -8.97 1.05
CA ARG A 12 24.32 -7.70 1.69
C ARG A 12 24.45 -7.86 3.20
N ILE A 13 25.31 -7.05 3.83
CA ILE A 13 25.39 -6.98 5.29
C ILE A 13 24.13 -6.30 5.82
N LEU A 14 23.45 -6.95 6.75
CA LEU A 14 22.21 -6.50 7.39
C LEU A 14 22.48 -5.87 8.76
N SER A 15 23.51 -6.39 9.48
CA SER A 15 23.95 -5.83 10.74
C SER A 15 24.69 -4.50 10.57
N ASN A 16 24.75 -3.69 11.64
CA ASN A 16 25.47 -2.42 11.61
C ASN A 16 26.99 -2.65 11.74
N PRO A 17 27.80 -2.42 10.70
CA PRO A 17 29.24 -2.70 10.74
C PRO A 17 30.04 -1.73 11.63
N LYS A 18 29.38 -0.70 12.18
CA LYS A 18 30.01 0.28 13.09
C LYS A 18 29.83 -0.10 14.57
N GLN A 19 29.06 -1.13 14.87
CA GLN A 19 28.88 -1.64 16.22
C GLN A 19 29.82 -2.82 16.45
N HIS A 20 30.69 -2.69 17.45
CA HIS A 20 31.67 -3.71 17.75
C HIS A 20 31.07 -4.88 18.53
N THR A 21 31.52 -6.10 18.23
CA THR A 21 31.03 -7.35 18.83
C THR A 21 32.06 -8.06 19.69
N PHE A 22 33.34 -7.77 19.51
CA PHE A 22 34.45 -8.45 20.19
C PHE A 22 35.51 -7.49 20.76
N PRO A 23 36.14 -7.80 21.92
CA PRO A 23 35.72 -8.81 22.91
C PRO A 23 34.46 -8.31 23.66
N ALA A 24 33.60 -9.22 24.12
CA ALA A 24 32.34 -8.88 24.75
C ALA A 24 32.40 -7.89 25.93
N PRO A 25 33.36 -8.00 26.86
CA PRO A 25 33.47 -7.08 27.99
C PRO A 25 33.76 -5.63 27.57
N ALA A 26 34.61 -5.43 26.54
CA ALA A 26 35.03 -4.12 26.04
C ALA A 26 35.22 -4.16 24.52
N PRO A 27 34.15 -4.11 23.71
CA PRO A 27 34.25 -4.36 22.28
C PRO A 27 35.08 -3.30 21.55
N LYS A 28 35.98 -3.76 20.68
CA LYS A 28 36.86 -2.90 19.86
C LYS A 28 36.83 -3.26 18.39
N GLU A 29 36.32 -4.45 18.06
CA GLU A 29 36.26 -4.96 16.69
C GLU A 29 34.88 -5.49 16.34
N THR A 30 34.51 -5.35 15.06
CA THR A 30 33.33 -5.98 14.46
C THR A 30 33.81 -7.18 13.66
N ILE A 31 33.56 -8.38 14.16
CA ILE A 31 33.96 -9.63 13.51
C ILE A 31 32.76 -10.52 13.19
N ASP A 32 31.59 -10.22 13.76
CA ASP A 32 30.35 -10.93 13.55
C ASP A 32 29.42 -10.09 12.64
N TYR A 33 28.75 -10.74 11.70
CA TYR A 33 27.88 -10.10 10.74
C TYR A 33 26.64 -10.95 10.50
N VAL A 34 25.50 -10.30 10.38
CA VAL A 34 24.29 -10.87 9.78
C VAL A 34 24.23 -10.40 8.35
N ALA A 35 24.10 -11.32 7.41
CA ALA A 35 24.11 -11.02 5.98
C ALA A 35 23.03 -11.79 5.24
N ALA A 36 22.51 -11.23 4.15
CA ALA A 36 21.61 -11.89 3.23
C ALA A 36 22.28 -12.08 1.86
N PHE A 37 21.99 -13.20 1.21
CA PHE A 37 22.44 -13.48 -0.14
C PHE A 37 21.77 -12.53 -1.13
N LYS A 38 22.51 -11.81 -1.96
CA LYS A 38 21.98 -10.75 -2.84
C LYS A 38 20.93 -11.23 -3.84
N GLN A 39 21.00 -12.49 -4.28
CA GLN A 39 19.99 -13.06 -5.16
C GLN A 39 18.61 -13.14 -4.51
N ASN A 40 18.55 -13.24 -3.18
CA ASN A 40 17.34 -13.34 -2.37
C ASN A 40 17.03 -12.02 -1.62
N ASP A 41 17.71 -10.92 -1.95
CA ASP A 41 17.65 -9.64 -1.25
C ASP A 41 16.36 -8.84 -1.53
N LYS A 42 15.52 -9.33 -2.42
CA LYS A 42 14.25 -8.70 -2.78
C LYS A 42 13.13 -9.23 -1.89
N GLY A 43 12.36 -8.33 -1.31
CA GLY A 43 11.14 -8.70 -0.57
C GLY A 43 11.26 -8.62 0.94
N PHE A 44 12.31 -7.98 1.49
CA PHE A 44 12.35 -7.62 2.90
C PHE A 44 13.10 -6.30 3.15
N ALA A 45 12.81 -5.68 4.29
CA ALA A 45 13.52 -4.52 4.82
C ALA A 45 14.16 -4.83 6.17
N VAL A 46 15.34 -4.27 6.42
CA VAL A 46 15.92 -4.22 7.75
C VAL A 46 15.24 -3.08 8.52
N VAL A 47 14.50 -3.43 9.56
CA VAL A 47 13.81 -2.47 10.45
C VAL A 47 14.78 -1.93 11.48
N SER A 48 15.49 -2.82 12.17
CA SER A 48 16.50 -2.48 13.17
C SER A 48 17.66 -3.46 13.13
N SER A 49 18.81 -3.01 13.66
CA SER A 49 19.98 -3.85 13.90
C SER A 49 20.73 -3.29 15.11
N GLU A 50 20.98 -4.14 16.08
CA GLU A 50 21.70 -3.78 17.31
C GLU A 50 22.65 -4.89 17.76
N VAL A 51 23.72 -4.50 18.45
CA VAL A 51 24.58 -5.37 19.21
C VAL A 51 24.14 -5.33 20.66
N VAL A 52 23.72 -6.47 21.19
CA VAL A 52 23.22 -6.57 22.57
C VAL A 52 24.40 -6.41 23.54
N ASN A 53 24.17 -5.59 24.57
CA ASN A 53 25.20 -5.40 25.61
C ASN A 53 25.20 -6.57 26.61
N GLU A 54 25.75 -7.69 26.19
CA GLU A 54 25.93 -8.90 26.98
C GLU A 54 27.44 -9.23 27.10
N PRO A 55 28.06 -8.89 28.23
CA PRO A 55 29.51 -9.03 28.38
C PRO A 55 30.00 -10.38 28.93
N VAL A 56 29.10 -11.29 29.35
CA VAL A 56 29.42 -12.45 30.17
C VAL A 56 29.10 -13.77 29.52
N ALA A 57 28.00 -13.85 28.76
CA ALA A 57 27.49 -15.11 28.21
C ALA A 57 28.45 -15.74 27.15
N SER A 58 29.26 -14.91 26.50
CA SER A 58 30.22 -15.31 25.45
C SER A 58 31.32 -14.27 25.38
N ASP A 59 32.42 -14.59 24.72
CA ASP A 59 33.49 -13.66 24.36
C ASP A 59 33.08 -12.74 23.19
N HIS A 60 31.96 -13.04 22.49
CA HIS A 60 31.29 -12.19 21.48
C HIS A 60 29.96 -11.66 21.98
N ARG A 61 29.61 -10.41 21.60
CA ARG A 61 28.29 -9.85 21.84
C ARG A 61 27.28 -10.30 20.79
N PRO A 62 26.06 -10.71 21.17
CA PRO A 62 25.02 -11.09 20.24
C PRO A 62 24.60 -9.94 19.33
N ILE A 63 24.24 -10.26 18.07
CA ILE A 63 23.64 -9.32 17.12
C ILE A 63 22.18 -9.71 16.92
N VAL A 64 21.28 -8.73 17.03
CA VAL A 64 19.87 -8.87 16.70
C VAL A 64 19.57 -8.03 15.46
N VAL A 65 18.96 -8.64 14.46
CA VAL A 65 18.47 -7.95 13.24
C VAL A 65 17.00 -8.26 13.07
N GLU A 66 16.19 -7.22 13.09
CA GLU A 66 14.75 -7.31 12.81
C GLU A 66 14.50 -7.10 11.31
N LEU A 67 13.79 -8.03 10.70
CA LEU A 67 13.43 -7.99 9.29
C LEU A 67 11.91 -7.93 9.11
N ARG A 68 11.44 -7.15 8.14
CA ARG A 68 10.07 -7.15 7.67
C ARG A 68 10.02 -7.69 6.24
N THR A 69 9.28 -8.76 6.04
CA THR A 69 9.08 -9.37 4.71
C THR A 69 7.91 -8.72 3.97
N ALA A 70 7.99 -8.69 2.63
CA ALA A 70 6.93 -8.17 1.78
C ALA A 70 5.71 -9.10 1.78
N GLU A 71 4.50 -8.50 1.79
CA GLU A 71 3.24 -9.22 1.61
C GLU A 71 3.11 -9.69 0.14
N LYS A 72 2.41 -10.79 -0.09
CA LYS A 72 2.11 -11.27 -1.44
C LYS A 72 1.20 -10.27 -2.16
N ALA A 73 1.46 -10.03 -3.44
CA ALA A 73 0.74 -9.03 -4.22
C ALA A 73 -0.78 -9.28 -4.27
N ASP A 74 -1.22 -10.53 -4.31
CA ASP A 74 -2.62 -10.94 -4.30
C ASP A 74 -3.34 -10.69 -2.95
N LYS A 75 -2.58 -10.43 -1.88
CA LYS A 75 -3.10 -10.15 -0.54
C LYS A 75 -3.00 -8.68 -0.12
N ILE A 76 -2.45 -7.81 -0.96
CA ILE A 76 -2.30 -6.39 -0.65
C ILE A 76 -3.65 -5.68 -0.56
N PHE A 77 -4.62 -6.01 -1.43
CA PHE A 77 -5.95 -5.42 -1.36
C PHE A 77 -6.81 -6.10 -0.29
N ARG A 78 -7.36 -5.29 0.63
CA ARG A 78 -8.33 -5.72 1.62
C ARG A 78 -9.75 -5.77 1.05
N MET A 79 -10.07 -4.80 0.16
CA MET A 79 -11.37 -4.68 -0.51
C MET A 79 -11.19 -4.17 -1.94
N LYS A 80 -12.21 -4.41 -2.76
CA LYS A 80 -12.28 -3.85 -4.12
C LYS A 80 -12.43 -2.33 -4.06
N PRO A 81 -11.90 -1.59 -5.06
CA PRO A 81 -12.13 -0.16 -5.15
C PRO A 81 -13.60 0.16 -5.38
N TYR A 82 -14.04 1.29 -4.82
CA TYR A 82 -15.36 1.85 -5.02
C TYR A 82 -15.30 3.36 -5.24
N LEU A 83 -16.37 3.93 -5.77
CA LEU A 83 -16.43 5.33 -6.15
C LEU A 83 -17.27 6.13 -5.17
N GLN A 84 -16.85 7.37 -4.90
CA GLN A 84 -17.58 8.34 -4.08
C GLN A 84 -17.49 9.74 -4.65
N ASN A 85 -18.40 10.62 -4.19
CA ASN A 85 -18.38 12.06 -4.46
C ASN A 85 -18.26 12.41 -5.95
N PRO A 86 -19.23 12.05 -6.78
CA PRO A 86 -19.29 12.46 -8.19
C PRO A 86 -19.72 13.94 -8.28
N VAL A 87 -18.86 14.87 -7.81
CA VAL A 87 -19.14 16.31 -7.73
C VAL A 87 -18.31 17.05 -8.78
N GLY A 88 -18.95 17.95 -9.49
CA GLY A 88 -18.32 18.66 -10.61
C GLY A 88 -17.86 17.67 -11.69
N ASN A 89 -16.74 17.97 -12.33
CA ASN A 89 -16.15 17.11 -13.35
C ASN A 89 -15.14 16.13 -12.75
N GLY A 90 -15.50 15.47 -11.64
CA GLY A 90 -14.57 14.55 -10.98
C GLY A 90 -15.26 13.51 -10.11
N ILE A 91 -14.49 12.49 -9.74
CA ILE A 91 -14.92 11.38 -8.89
C ILE A 91 -13.78 10.97 -7.96
N THR A 92 -14.13 10.46 -6.79
CA THR A 92 -13.16 9.94 -5.84
C THR A 92 -13.14 8.42 -5.87
N VAL A 93 -11.97 7.84 -6.05
CA VAL A 93 -11.74 6.39 -5.95
C VAL A 93 -11.24 6.09 -4.56
N MET A 94 -11.86 5.12 -3.89
CA MET A 94 -11.51 4.67 -2.55
C MET A 94 -11.27 3.17 -2.51
N TRP A 95 -10.31 2.74 -1.69
CA TRP A 95 -10.03 1.32 -1.39
C TRP A 95 -9.19 1.17 -0.13
N GLU A 96 -9.08 -0.05 0.35
CA GLU A 96 -8.22 -0.40 1.49
C GLU A 96 -7.16 -1.43 1.11
N THR A 97 -6.01 -1.33 1.77
CA THR A 97 -4.92 -2.30 1.72
C THR A 97 -4.71 -2.98 3.08
N THR A 98 -4.13 -4.17 3.07
CA THR A 98 -3.74 -4.93 4.27
C THR A 98 -2.41 -4.44 4.86
N VAL A 99 -1.66 -3.67 4.08
CA VAL A 99 -0.32 -3.13 4.41
C VAL A 99 -0.27 -1.64 4.11
N PRO A 100 0.60 -0.87 4.77
CA PRO A 100 0.84 0.52 4.38
C PRO A 100 1.35 0.59 2.94
N ALA A 101 0.79 1.50 2.14
CA ALA A 101 1.13 1.55 0.73
C ALA A 101 1.32 2.97 0.17
N TYR A 102 2.09 3.04 -0.91
CA TYR A 102 2.12 4.13 -1.87
C TYR A 102 1.17 3.80 -3.02
N CYS A 103 0.21 4.69 -3.28
CA CYS A 103 -0.91 4.37 -4.14
C CYS A 103 -1.13 5.40 -5.25
N TRP A 104 -1.75 4.92 -6.35
CA TRP A 104 -2.21 5.76 -7.46
C TRP A 104 -3.39 5.10 -8.16
N VAL A 105 -4.13 5.89 -8.92
CA VAL A 105 -5.17 5.42 -9.84
C VAL A 105 -4.67 5.61 -11.26
N GLU A 106 -4.81 4.59 -12.08
CA GLU A 106 -4.64 4.67 -13.52
C GLU A 106 -6.02 4.72 -14.17
N TYR A 107 -6.26 5.70 -15.05
CA TYR A 107 -7.57 5.93 -15.66
C TYR A 107 -7.45 6.50 -17.09
N GLY A 108 -8.45 6.24 -17.89
CA GLY A 108 -8.52 6.71 -19.28
C GLY A 108 -9.84 6.36 -19.95
N THR A 109 -10.06 6.86 -21.16
CA THR A 109 -11.21 6.50 -22.00
C THR A 109 -11.04 5.14 -22.68
N ASP A 110 -9.84 4.60 -22.65
CA ASP A 110 -9.50 3.23 -23.02
C ASP A 110 -8.46 2.68 -22.04
N THR A 111 -8.19 1.37 -22.11
CA THR A 111 -7.26 0.68 -21.20
C THR A 111 -5.80 0.71 -21.65
N THR A 112 -5.49 1.30 -22.79
CA THR A 112 -4.14 1.34 -23.39
C THR A 112 -3.44 2.67 -23.16
N GLN A 113 -4.19 3.78 -23.07
CA GLN A 113 -3.67 5.13 -22.83
C GLN A 113 -4.17 5.67 -21.49
N LEU A 114 -3.42 5.39 -20.44
CA LEU A 114 -3.81 5.70 -19.08
C LEU A 114 -3.08 6.93 -18.54
N LYS A 115 -3.83 7.82 -17.91
CA LYS A 115 -3.33 8.87 -17.04
C LYS A 115 -3.17 8.30 -15.62
N ARG A 116 -2.37 9.00 -14.81
CA ARG A 116 -2.16 8.63 -13.39
C ARG A 116 -2.59 9.76 -12.47
N ALA A 117 -3.47 9.44 -11.52
CA ALA A 117 -3.87 10.34 -10.44
C ALA A 117 -3.25 9.91 -9.12
N ARG A 118 -2.92 10.89 -8.28
CA ARG A 118 -2.39 10.74 -6.91
C ARG A 118 -2.91 11.87 -6.03
N THR A 119 -3.02 11.65 -4.74
CA THR A 119 -3.29 12.73 -3.79
C THR A 119 -1.97 13.41 -3.42
N ILE A 120 -1.89 14.71 -3.65
CA ILE A 120 -0.73 15.54 -3.30
C ILE A 120 -1.22 16.60 -2.31
N VAL A 121 -0.54 16.71 -1.17
CA VAL A 121 -0.79 17.73 -0.15
C VAL A 121 0.54 18.44 0.13
N ASP A 122 0.55 19.74 0.05
CA ASP A 122 1.75 20.58 0.27
C ASP A 122 2.99 20.13 -0.54
N GLY A 123 2.73 19.70 -1.79
CA GLY A 123 3.78 19.21 -2.71
C GLY A 123 4.25 17.78 -2.44
N GLN A 124 3.69 17.10 -1.45
CA GLN A 124 4.05 15.73 -1.10
C GLN A 124 2.94 14.75 -1.48
N VAL A 125 3.33 13.60 -2.02
CA VAL A 125 2.38 12.51 -2.29
C VAL A 125 1.95 11.87 -0.98
N VAL A 126 0.65 11.80 -0.76
CA VAL A 126 0.07 11.08 0.39
C VAL A 126 0.33 9.60 0.23
N CYS A 127 0.99 8.99 1.21
CA CYS A 127 1.34 7.57 1.21
C CYS A 127 1.48 7.03 2.64
N ASN A 128 1.83 5.75 2.77
CA ASN A 128 1.99 5.06 4.05
C ASN A 128 0.68 4.93 4.86
N ASN A 129 -0.42 4.82 4.15
CA ASN A 129 -1.77 4.63 4.69
C ASN A 129 -2.31 3.25 4.30
N TYR A 130 -3.37 2.81 4.98
CA TYR A 130 -4.16 1.62 4.68
C TYR A 130 -5.43 1.97 3.91
N LEU A 131 -6.07 3.12 4.24
CA LEU A 131 -7.21 3.66 3.52
C LEU A 131 -6.72 4.68 2.49
N HIS A 132 -7.12 4.48 1.25
CA HIS A 132 -6.69 5.32 0.13
C HIS A 132 -7.88 6.07 -0.45
N LYS A 133 -7.66 7.36 -0.72
CA LYS A 133 -8.65 8.28 -1.26
C LYS A 133 -7.96 9.13 -2.32
N ILE A 134 -8.29 8.90 -3.59
CA ILE A 134 -7.72 9.64 -4.71
C ILE A 134 -8.81 10.23 -5.57
N ARG A 135 -8.77 11.54 -5.73
CA ARG A 135 -9.68 12.28 -6.61
C ARG A 135 -9.14 12.30 -8.02
N ILE A 136 -10.04 12.07 -8.98
CA ILE A 136 -9.80 12.26 -10.41
C ILE A 136 -10.67 13.45 -10.83
N ASP A 137 -10.05 14.49 -11.36
CA ASP A 137 -10.72 15.70 -11.83
C ASP A 137 -10.52 15.93 -13.33
N GLY A 138 -11.25 16.88 -13.91
CA GLY A 138 -11.15 17.23 -15.31
C GLY A 138 -11.75 16.17 -16.25
N LEU A 139 -12.70 15.40 -15.76
CA LEU A 139 -13.43 14.40 -16.53
C LEU A 139 -14.51 15.07 -17.38
N GLN A 140 -14.85 14.46 -18.52
CA GLN A 140 -15.92 14.93 -19.40
C GLN A 140 -17.25 14.29 -18.98
N PRO A 141 -18.31 15.10 -18.76
CA PRO A 141 -19.66 14.57 -18.52
C PRO A 141 -20.13 13.67 -19.66
N GLY A 142 -20.86 12.61 -19.34
CA GLY A 142 -21.35 11.62 -20.31
C GLY A 142 -20.29 10.68 -20.89
N GLN A 143 -19.02 10.92 -20.62
CA GLN A 143 -17.92 10.08 -21.11
C GLN A 143 -17.71 8.88 -20.20
N LYS A 144 -17.57 7.68 -20.81
CA LYS A 144 -17.14 6.45 -20.10
C LYS A 144 -15.63 6.48 -19.85
N TYR A 145 -15.24 6.08 -18.64
CA TYR A 145 -13.86 5.92 -18.21
C TYR A 145 -13.62 4.53 -17.65
N TYR A 146 -12.42 4.01 -17.92
CA TYR A 146 -11.88 2.83 -17.29
C TYR A 146 -10.86 3.27 -16.22
N TYR A 147 -10.81 2.56 -15.10
CA TYR A 147 -9.83 2.81 -14.05
C TYR A 147 -9.39 1.52 -13.37
N ARG A 148 -8.20 1.56 -12.81
CA ARG A 148 -7.71 0.56 -11.85
C ARG A 148 -6.92 1.25 -10.75
N VAL A 149 -6.87 0.63 -9.57
CA VAL A 149 -6.05 1.08 -8.47
C VAL A 149 -4.76 0.27 -8.41
N CYS A 150 -3.69 0.97 -8.05
CA CYS A 150 -2.36 0.40 -7.89
C CYS A 150 -1.87 0.74 -6.50
N SER A 151 -1.31 -0.27 -5.80
CA SER A 151 -0.79 -0.13 -4.45
C SER A 151 0.57 -0.80 -4.35
N GLN A 152 1.59 -0.04 -4.01
CA GLN A 152 2.93 -0.53 -3.72
C GLN A 152 3.15 -0.53 -2.21
N GLU A 153 3.39 -1.71 -1.65
CA GLU A 153 3.66 -1.89 -0.23
C GLU A 153 4.86 -1.05 0.23
N ILE A 154 4.76 -0.49 1.43
CA ILE A 154 5.85 0.19 2.11
C ILE A 154 6.31 -0.67 3.28
N LEU A 155 7.48 -1.28 3.15
CA LEU A 155 8.10 -2.12 4.19
C LEU A 155 8.73 -1.27 5.28
N LEU A 156 9.34 -0.15 4.91
CA LEU A 156 9.98 0.79 5.82
C LEU A 156 9.72 2.21 5.36
N TYR A 157 9.27 3.06 6.30
CA TYR A 157 9.03 4.48 6.06
C TYR A 157 9.74 5.34 7.10
N GLN A 158 10.89 5.88 6.74
CA GLN A 158 11.70 6.76 7.57
C GLN A 158 12.03 8.04 6.80
N ALA A 159 12.43 9.11 7.49
CA ALA A 159 12.72 10.40 6.90
C ALA A 159 13.62 10.33 5.66
N TYR A 160 14.73 9.57 5.75
CA TYR A 160 15.74 9.47 4.70
C TYR A 160 15.81 8.08 4.03
N LYS A 161 14.97 7.15 4.44
CA LYS A 161 14.99 5.78 3.92
C LYS A 161 13.57 5.25 3.75
N LYS A 162 13.22 4.85 2.54
CA LYS A 162 11.99 4.14 2.22
C LYS A 162 12.35 2.84 1.52
N VAL A 163 11.71 1.76 1.92
CA VAL A 163 11.86 0.46 1.26
C VAL A 163 10.48 -0.01 0.85
N PHE A 164 10.36 -0.34 -0.42
CA PHE A 164 9.11 -0.79 -1.01
C PHE A 164 9.11 -2.30 -1.17
N GLY A 165 7.95 -2.90 -0.96
CA GLY A 165 7.66 -4.29 -1.24
C GLY A 165 7.00 -4.48 -2.60
N ASN A 166 6.09 -5.44 -2.67
CA ASN A 166 5.39 -5.80 -3.88
C ASN A 166 4.37 -4.74 -4.31
N THR A 167 4.06 -4.73 -5.61
CA THR A 167 3.01 -3.88 -6.18
C THR A 167 1.84 -4.74 -6.60
N ALA A 168 0.64 -4.37 -6.17
CA ALA A 168 -0.62 -4.94 -6.60
C ALA A 168 -1.38 -3.99 -7.51
N GLN A 169 -2.11 -4.55 -8.47
CA GLN A 169 -3.01 -3.82 -9.36
C GLN A 169 -4.38 -4.50 -9.33
N SER A 170 -5.46 -3.71 -9.24
CA SER A 170 -6.80 -4.25 -9.38
C SER A 170 -7.11 -4.61 -10.83
N ALA A 171 -8.16 -5.40 -11.06
CA ALA A 171 -8.80 -5.45 -12.37
C ALA A 171 -9.30 -4.05 -12.76
N PHE A 172 -9.52 -3.83 -14.05
CA PHE A 172 -10.19 -2.64 -14.52
C PHE A 172 -11.66 -2.62 -14.08
N SER A 173 -12.10 -1.45 -13.67
CA SER A 173 -13.51 -1.08 -13.47
C SER A 173 -13.85 0.08 -14.38
N GLU A 174 -15.14 0.35 -14.57
CA GLU A 174 -15.59 1.45 -15.42
C GLU A 174 -16.60 2.31 -14.68
N PHE A 175 -16.73 3.56 -15.12
CA PHE A 175 -17.78 4.47 -14.71
C PHE A 175 -18.06 5.49 -15.83
N THR A 176 -19.22 6.11 -15.75
CA THR A 176 -19.61 7.24 -16.58
C THR A 176 -20.13 8.35 -15.66
N LEU A 177 -19.65 9.58 -15.81
CA LEU A 177 -20.26 10.71 -15.12
C LEU A 177 -21.59 11.04 -15.81
N PRO A 178 -22.59 11.54 -15.05
CA PRO A 178 -23.83 12.02 -15.64
C PRO A 178 -23.56 13.06 -16.76
N ALA A 179 -24.35 13.03 -17.81
CA ALA A 179 -24.29 14.06 -18.83
C ALA A 179 -24.83 15.42 -18.27
N THR A 180 -24.43 16.52 -18.89
CA THR A 180 -24.81 17.86 -18.40
C THR A 180 -26.31 18.14 -18.52
N ASP A 181 -27.03 17.42 -19.38
CA ASP A 181 -28.46 17.49 -19.62
C ASP A 181 -29.27 16.41 -18.87
N THR A 182 -28.63 15.68 -17.93
CA THR A 182 -29.31 14.70 -17.08
C THR A 182 -30.21 15.44 -16.09
N ASP A 183 -31.51 15.21 -16.15
CA ASP A 183 -32.56 15.84 -15.35
C ASP A 183 -33.16 14.87 -14.29
N SER A 184 -32.77 13.60 -14.33
CA SER A 184 -33.31 12.57 -13.45
C SER A 184 -32.21 11.62 -13.00
N PHE A 185 -32.39 11.05 -11.83
CA PHE A 185 -31.52 9.98 -11.30
C PHE A 185 -32.31 9.00 -10.42
N THR A 186 -31.78 7.80 -10.28
CA THR A 186 -32.32 6.78 -9.38
C THR A 186 -31.29 6.49 -8.29
N ALA A 187 -31.68 6.61 -7.04
CA ALA A 187 -30.87 6.29 -5.89
C ALA A 187 -31.44 5.10 -5.10
N VAL A 188 -30.56 4.24 -4.62
CA VAL A 188 -30.89 3.26 -3.58
C VAL A 188 -30.41 3.82 -2.24
N VAL A 189 -31.32 3.88 -1.26
CA VAL A 189 -31.00 4.37 0.08
C VAL A 189 -31.15 3.22 1.08
N PHE A 190 -30.09 2.91 1.78
CA PHE A 190 -30.11 1.99 2.92
C PHE A 190 -30.08 2.81 4.20
N ASN A 191 -31.03 2.49 5.10
CA ASN A 191 -31.14 3.15 6.40
C ASN A 191 -30.92 2.12 7.48
N ASP A 192 -30.22 2.50 8.54
CA ASP A 192 -30.20 1.82 9.82
C ASP A 192 -29.93 0.30 9.71
N LEU A 193 -28.91 -0.05 8.97
CA LEU A 193 -28.56 -1.44 8.71
C LEU A 193 -27.88 -2.11 9.88
N HIS A 194 -27.31 -1.34 10.81
CA HIS A 194 -26.43 -1.80 11.88
C HIS A 194 -25.35 -2.78 11.34
N GLN A 195 -24.95 -3.76 12.11
CA GLN A 195 -23.99 -4.78 11.68
C GLN A 195 -24.66 -6.06 11.12
N HIS A 196 -25.92 -5.97 10.68
CA HIS A 196 -26.67 -7.11 10.16
C HIS A 196 -26.28 -7.48 8.72
N THR A 197 -25.09 -8.05 8.56
CA THR A 197 -24.51 -8.41 7.25
C THR A 197 -25.43 -9.29 6.41
N GLN A 198 -26.18 -10.19 7.04
CA GLN A 198 -27.09 -11.09 6.32
C GLN A 198 -28.31 -10.36 5.77
N THR A 199 -28.90 -9.46 6.55
CA THR A 199 -29.98 -8.57 6.09
C THR A 199 -29.51 -7.72 4.93
N PHE A 200 -28.33 -7.10 5.05
CA PHE A 200 -27.75 -6.31 3.96
C PHE A 200 -27.55 -7.11 2.67
N ARG A 201 -27.02 -8.35 2.77
CA ARG A 201 -26.89 -9.23 1.60
C ARG A 201 -28.23 -9.53 0.94
N SER A 202 -29.26 -9.78 1.73
CA SER A 202 -30.61 -10.06 1.22
C SER A 202 -31.18 -8.83 0.50
N LEU A 203 -31.01 -7.63 1.06
CA LEU A 203 -31.42 -6.38 0.41
C LEU A 203 -30.66 -6.13 -0.90
N CYS A 204 -29.35 -6.35 -0.91
CA CYS A 204 -28.54 -6.26 -2.14
C CYS A 204 -29.02 -7.23 -3.24
N GLN A 205 -29.50 -8.43 -2.86
CA GLN A 205 -30.06 -9.36 -3.82
C GLN A 205 -31.40 -8.88 -4.42
N GLN A 206 -32.23 -8.21 -3.63
CA GLN A 206 -33.51 -7.66 -4.11
C GLN A 206 -33.31 -6.52 -5.12
N ILE A 207 -32.28 -5.71 -4.96
CA ILE A 207 -31.98 -4.59 -5.86
C ILE A 207 -31.09 -4.99 -7.03
N LYS A 208 -30.69 -6.25 -7.18
CA LYS A 208 -29.73 -6.69 -8.21
C LYS A 208 -30.15 -6.33 -9.64
N ASN A 209 -31.46 -6.28 -9.91
CA ASN A 209 -32.04 -5.95 -11.22
C ASN A 209 -32.59 -4.51 -11.30
N VAL A 210 -32.36 -3.69 -10.29
CA VAL A 210 -32.74 -2.29 -10.27
C VAL A 210 -31.61 -1.48 -10.91
N ASN A 211 -31.90 -0.71 -11.92
CA ASN A 211 -30.96 0.27 -12.45
C ASN A 211 -30.93 1.47 -11.52
N TYR A 212 -29.79 1.76 -10.94
CA TYR A 212 -29.57 2.92 -10.09
C TYR A 212 -28.23 3.60 -10.42
N ASP A 213 -28.18 4.90 -10.21
CA ASP A 213 -27.00 5.71 -10.48
C ASP A 213 -26.05 5.72 -9.28
N PHE A 214 -26.59 5.69 -8.06
CA PHE A 214 -25.77 5.66 -6.84
C PHE A 214 -26.52 5.06 -5.64
N VAL A 215 -25.73 4.78 -4.62
CA VAL A 215 -26.21 4.22 -3.34
C VAL A 215 -25.91 5.21 -2.22
N VAL A 216 -26.86 5.41 -1.31
CA VAL A 216 -26.69 6.17 -0.09
C VAL A 216 -26.81 5.23 1.11
N PHE A 217 -25.84 5.28 2.00
CA PHE A 217 -25.94 4.70 3.33
C PHE A 217 -26.27 5.82 4.30
N ASN A 218 -27.49 5.79 4.84
CA ASN A 218 -28.04 6.83 5.70
C ASN A 218 -28.31 6.25 7.09
N GLY A 219 -27.39 6.45 7.97
CA GLY A 219 -27.50 6.03 9.37
C GLY A 219 -26.69 4.80 9.72
N ASP A 220 -26.97 4.36 10.90
CA ASP A 220 -26.28 3.41 11.77
C ASP A 220 -26.13 1.98 11.23
#